data_73d17b2c5352f8de6c93f7373dc5e4a0
#
_entry.id   73d17b2c5352f8de6c93f7373dc5e4a0
#
_cell.length_a   1.000
_cell.length_b   1.000
_cell.length_c   1.000
_cell.angle_alpha   90.00
_cell.angle_beta   90.00
_cell.angle_gamma   90.00
#
_symmetry.space_group_name_H-M   'P 1'
#
loop_
_entity.id
_entity.type
_entity.pdbx_description
1 polymer ?
#
loop_
_entity_poly.entity_id
_entity_poly.type
_entity_poly.pdbx_seq_one_letter_code
_entity_poly.pdbx_strand_id
1 'polypeptide(L)'
;MAKSPHPDTPSLADLRREIDRIDEAMHRLLIERSEIIDRLIKVKKMQEQGSAFRPAREADMMRRLVERHRGILPLDTAESIWRVIIATFTYVQSPFSVHADLSAGAAQMRDSTRFHFGFTVPFVAHMGASAVVAAVSESTGDLGLVPASAVPGAGAWWNALEFDSAPKIIARLPFVERADHPAALPVFVLSRIAGDVMVTEVEIWSMRVAGWSAAAANALRPLAEVVAAPDQAFDGAALLISVPQGGSIAAITDALIEAGASVRACARIGSHATSYRVATP
;
A
#
# COMPACT_ATOMS: atom_id res chain seq x y z
N MET A 1 25.35 5.45 -54.62
CA MET A 1 24.02 6.00 -54.85
C MET A 1 23.33 6.12 -53.49
N ALA A 2 23.24 7.29 -52.92
CA ALA A 2 22.49 7.54 -51.70
C ALA A 2 20.99 7.45 -52.03
N LYS A 3 20.26 6.58 -51.29
CA LYS A 3 18.83 6.45 -51.42
C LYS A 3 18.16 7.74 -50.96
N SER A 4 17.50 8.46 -51.84
CA SER A 4 16.71 9.65 -51.48
C SER A 4 15.69 9.26 -50.36
N PRO A 5 15.50 10.06 -49.31
CA PRO A 5 14.51 9.75 -48.29
C PRO A 5 13.10 9.73 -48.93
N HIS A 6 12.29 8.74 -48.57
CA HIS A 6 10.88 8.66 -48.93
C HIS A 6 10.18 9.95 -48.41
N PRO A 7 9.29 10.57 -49.23
CA PRO A 7 8.65 11.87 -48.85
C PRO A 7 7.74 11.80 -47.64
N ASP A 8 7.42 10.62 -47.09
CA ASP A 8 6.53 10.42 -45.96
C ASP A 8 7.25 10.10 -44.62
N THR A 9 8.60 10.13 -44.60
CA THR A 9 9.32 9.84 -43.35
C THR A 9 9.59 11.15 -42.61
N PRO A 10 9.04 11.37 -41.38
CA PRO A 10 9.26 12.59 -40.63
C PRO A 10 10.74 12.76 -40.32
N SER A 11 11.23 14.01 -40.44
CA SER A 11 12.62 14.33 -40.09
C SER A 11 12.84 14.23 -38.58
N LEU A 12 14.08 14.04 -38.14
CA LEU A 12 14.44 14.06 -36.71
C LEU A 12 14.01 15.37 -36.03
N ALA A 13 14.08 16.49 -36.77
CA ALA A 13 13.63 17.77 -36.26
C ALA A 13 12.11 17.84 -36.08
N ASP A 14 11.34 17.20 -36.97
CA ASP A 14 9.88 17.13 -36.83
C ASP A 14 9.48 16.30 -35.61
N LEU A 15 10.13 15.15 -35.40
CA LEU A 15 9.87 14.29 -34.25
C LEU A 15 10.22 14.99 -32.93
N ARG A 16 11.31 15.77 -32.88
CA ARG A 16 11.66 16.55 -31.70
C ARG A 16 10.61 17.62 -31.39
N ARG A 17 10.15 18.37 -32.41
CA ARG A 17 9.07 19.35 -32.21
C ARG A 17 7.77 18.70 -31.70
N GLU A 18 7.47 17.52 -32.16
CA GLU A 18 6.30 16.78 -31.68
C GLU A 18 6.46 16.36 -30.21
N ILE A 19 7.66 15.93 -29.78
CA ILE A 19 7.96 15.65 -28.37
C ILE A 19 7.80 16.91 -27.53
N ASP A 20 8.41 18.05 -27.94
CA ASP A 20 8.32 19.33 -27.24
C ASP A 20 6.86 19.77 -27.05
N ARG A 21 6.04 19.62 -28.09
CA ARG A 21 4.60 19.91 -28.05
C ARG A 21 3.86 19.01 -27.04
N ILE A 22 4.22 17.73 -26.96
CA ILE A 22 3.63 16.78 -25.99
C ILE A 22 4.04 17.16 -24.58
N ASP A 23 5.30 17.46 -24.34
CA ASP A 23 5.83 17.85 -23.02
C ASP A 23 5.15 19.11 -22.50
N GLU A 24 4.97 20.13 -23.37
CA GLU A 24 4.21 21.34 -23.03
C GLU A 24 2.75 21.04 -22.67
N ALA A 25 2.11 20.16 -23.43
CA ALA A 25 0.73 19.73 -23.16
C ALA A 25 0.61 18.98 -21.83
N MET A 26 1.55 18.10 -21.52
CA MET A 26 1.60 17.37 -20.24
C MET A 26 1.77 18.34 -19.07
N HIS A 27 2.69 19.30 -19.17
CA HIS A 27 2.89 20.30 -18.13
C HIS A 27 1.64 21.16 -17.92
N ARG A 28 0.99 21.61 -18.98
CA ARG A 28 -0.28 22.37 -18.92
C ARG A 28 -1.38 21.56 -18.20
N LEU A 29 -1.54 20.27 -18.50
CA LEU A 29 -2.51 19.41 -17.85
C LEU A 29 -2.21 19.21 -16.35
N LEU A 30 -0.94 19.18 -15.95
CA LEU A 30 -0.55 19.14 -14.54
C LEU A 30 -0.90 20.46 -13.82
N ILE A 31 -0.73 21.61 -14.47
CA ILE A 31 -1.16 22.91 -13.94
C ILE A 31 -2.69 22.94 -13.76
N GLU A 32 -3.44 22.57 -14.79
CA GLU A 32 -4.91 22.47 -14.72
C GLU A 32 -5.37 21.54 -13.59
N ARG A 33 -4.71 20.38 -13.43
CA ARG A 33 -4.99 19.48 -12.32
C ARG A 33 -4.73 20.13 -10.96
N SER A 34 -3.67 20.94 -10.83
CA SER A 34 -3.35 21.64 -9.59
C SER A 34 -4.42 22.67 -9.21
N GLU A 35 -4.99 23.37 -10.18
CA GLU A 35 -6.11 24.31 -9.96
C GLU A 35 -7.37 23.62 -9.48
N ILE A 36 -7.64 22.41 -9.99
CA ILE A 36 -8.76 21.58 -9.49
C ILE A 36 -8.51 21.17 -8.04
N ILE A 37 -7.28 20.80 -7.68
CA ILE A 37 -6.91 20.47 -6.30
C ILE A 37 -7.06 21.67 -5.36
N ASP A 38 -6.64 22.86 -5.79
CA ASP A 38 -6.83 24.09 -5.00
C ASP A 38 -8.33 24.34 -4.71
N ARG A 39 -9.19 24.18 -5.72
CA ARG A 39 -10.65 24.25 -5.52
C ARG A 39 -11.16 23.17 -4.56
N LEU A 40 -10.66 21.95 -4.67
CA LEU A 40 -11.02 20.84 -3.79
C LEU A 40 -10.63 21.14 -2.33
N ILE A 41 -9.45 21.73 -2.08
CA ILE A 41 -9.00 22.14 -0.74
C ILE A 41 -9.96 23.16 -0.14
N LYS A 42 -10.38 24.15 -0.93
CA LYS A 42 -11.34 25.18 -0.47
C LYS A 42 -12.69 24.57 -0.08
N VAL A 43 -13.19 23.62 -0.85
CA VAL A 43 -14.44 22.90 -0.54
C VAL A 43 -14.30 22.03 0.71
N LYS A 44 -13.21 21.30 0.85
CA LYS A 44 -12.98 20.40 2.01
C LYS A 44 -12.78 21.15 3.32
N LYS A 45 -12.13 22.31 3.33
CA LYS A 45 -12.00 23.16 4.53
C LYS A 45 -13.35 23.55 5.14
N MET A 46 -14.43 23.45 4.37
CA MET A 46 -15.79 23.69 4.83
C MET A 46 -16.49 22.42 5.36
N GLN A 47 -15.93 21.23 5.17
CA GLN A 47 -16.65 19.97 5.36
C GLN A 47 -16.07 18.97 6.36
N GLU A 48 -14.81 18.96 6.69
CA GLU A 48 -14.26 18.10 7.77
C GLU A 48 -12.74 17.84 7.67
N GLN A 49 -12.13 17.50 8.82
CA GLN A 49 -10.74 17.07 8.96
C GLN A 49 -10.63 15.55 8.69
N GLY A 50 -9.73 15.15 7.78
CA GLY A 50 -9.43 13.75 7.51
C GLY A 50 -8.18 13.61 6.66
N SER A 51 -7.54 12.43 6.68
CA SER A 51 -6.44 12.14 5.77
C SER A 51 -6.86 12.34 4.33
N ALA A 52 -6.01 13.01 3.53
CA ALA A 52 -6.21 13.11 2.09
C ALA A 52 -5.87 11.80 1.35
N PHE A 53 -5.16 10.87 2.00
CA PHE A 53 -4.85 9.56 1.47
C PHE A 53 -6.13 8.71 1.37
N ARG A 54 -6.44 8.25 0.16
CA ARG A 54 -7.67 7.50 -0.18
C ARG A 54 -7.29 6.19 -0.88
N PRO A 55 -6.92 5.13 -0.14
CA PRO A 55 -6.34 3.91 -0.70
C PRO A 55 -7.23 3.23 -1.73
N ALA A 56 -8.55 3.19 -1.53
CA ALA A 56 -9.50 2.64 -2.50
C ALA A 56 -9.42 3.33 -3.87
N ARG A 57 -9.47 4.67 -3.83
CA ARG A 57 -9.40 5.48 -5.05
C ARG A 57 -8.05 5.35 -5.73
N GLU A 58 -6.98 5.31 -4.95
CA GLU A 58 -5.62 5.19 -5.49
C GLU A 58 -5.39 3.81 -6.13
N ALA A 59 -5.89 2.74 -5.48
CA ALA A 59 -5.87 1.39 -6.05
C ALA A 59 -6.63 1.32 -7.39
N ASP A 60 -7.86 1.88 -7.45
CA ASP A 60 -8.64 1.94 -8.67
C ASP A 60 -7.96 2.78 -9.77
N MET A 61 -7.32 3.89 -9.41
CA MET A 61 -6.55 4.69 -10.37
C MET A 61 -5.37 3.90 -10.95
N MET A 62 -4.66 3.13 -10.13
CA MET A 62 -3.53 2.29 -10.60
C MET A 62 -4.03 1.15 -11.48
N ARG A 63 -5.12 0.47 -11.11
CA ARG A 63 -5.76 -0.55 -11.96
C ARG A 63 -6.10 0.00 -13.34
N ARG A 64 -6.80 1.13 -13.40
CA ARG A 64 -7.15 1.79 -14.67
C ARG A 64 -5.94 2.27 -15.47
N LEU A 65 -4.85 2.66 -14.79
CA LEU A 65 -3.59 2.97 -15.46
C LEU A 65 -3.05 1.75 -16.20
N VAL A 66 -2.95 0.61 -15.51
CA VAL A 66 -2.45 -0.64 -16.09
C VAL A 66 -3.33 -1.10 -17.25
N GLU A 67 -4.66 -1.09 -17.08
CA GLU A 67 -5.61 -1.54 -18.10
C GLU A 67 -5.52 -0.74 -19.43
N ARG A 68 -5.23 0.54 -19.34
CA ARG A 68 -5.09 1.41 -20.54
C ARG A 68 -3.66 1.53 -21.05
N HIS A 69 -2.65 1.09 -20.26
CA HIS A 69 -1.25 1.22 -20.64
C HIS A 69 -0.91 0.45 -21.90
N ARG A 70 -0.24 1.11 -22.86
CA ARG A 70 0.19 0.55 -24.15
C ARG A 70 1.48 1.23 -24.60
N GLY A 71 2.18 0.60 -25.53
CA GLY A 71 3.37 1.16 -26.17
C GLY A 71 4.66 0.75 -25.49
N ILE A 72 5.74 1.47 -25.81
CA ILE A 72 7.11 1.12 -25.42
C ILE A 72 7.52 1.68 -24.04
N LEU A 73 6.72 2.59 -23.46
CA LEU A 73 7.02 3.11 -22.13
C LEU A 73 6.91 1.98 -21.10
N PRO A 74 7.93 1.70 -20.28
CA PRO A 74 7.82 0.69 -19.23
C PRO A 74 6.68 1.01 -18.26
N LEU A 75 5.93 -0.01 -17.87
CA LEU A 75 4.81 0.14 -16.92
C LEU A 75 5.27 0.73 -15.60
N ASP A 76 6.46 0.34 -15.12
CA ASP A 76 7.07 0.88 -13.91
C ASP A 76 7.23 2.38 -13.93
N THR A 77 7.67 2.91 -15.08
CA THR A 77 7.83 4.35 -15.28
C THR A 77 6.47 5.05 -15.23
N ALA A 78 5.47 4.51 -15.93
CA ALA A 78 4.13 5.05 -15.91
C ALA A 78 3.52 5.03 -14.49
N GLU A 79 3.65 3.92 -13.78
CA GLU A 79 3.18 3.77 -12.41
C GLU A 79 3.88 4.74 -11.47
N SER A 80 5.21 4.83 -11.52
CA SER A 80 6.00 5.74 -10.68
C SER A 80 5.61 7.21 -10.89
N ILE A 81 5.45 7.66 -12.14
CA ILE A 81 5.00 9.02 -12.44
C ILE A 81 3.64 9.29 -11.78
N TRP A 82 2.67 8.38 -11.96
CA TRP A 82 1.34 8.54 -11.36
C TRP A 82 1.38 8.51 -9.84
N ARG A 83 2.18 7.63 -9.24
CA ARG A 83 2.36 7.58 -7.78
C ARG A 83 2.91 8.89 -7.23
N VAL A 84 3.94 9.47 -7.87
CA VAL A 84 4.51 10.76 -7.48
C VAL A 84 3.47 11.88 -7.59
N ILE A 85 2.73 11.95 -8.70
CA ILE A 85 1.68 12.95 -8.91
C ILE A 85 0.59 12.82 -7.83
N ILE A 86 0.09 11.61 -7.56
CA ILE A 86 -0.97 11.38 -6.58
C ILE A 86 -0.48 11.76 -5.18
N ALA A 87 0.67 11.24 -4.75
CA ALA A 87 1.21 11.48 -3.41
C ALA A 87 1.51 12.97 -3.18
N THR A 88 2.07 13.67 -4.16
CA THR A 88 2.33 15.11 -4.07
C THR A 88 1.04 15.90 -3.89
N PHE A 89 0.01 15.64 -4.69
CA PHE A 89 -1.27 16.34 -4.53
C PHE A 89 -2.04 15.93 -3.28
N THR A 90 -1.87 14.72 -2.79
CA THR A 90 -2.38 14.29 -1.48
C THR A 90 -1.72 15.11 -0.37
N TYR A 91 -0.40 15.24 -0.40
CA TYR A 91 0.38 16.04 0.55
C TYR A 91 0.00 17.53 0.52
N VAL A 92 -0.18 18.10 -0.67
CA VAL A 92 -0.61 19.50 -0.82
C VAL A 92 -2.01 19.75 -0.23
N GLN A 93 -2.90 18.75 -0.30
CA GLN A 93 -4.24 18.86 0.30
C GLN A 93 -4.23 18.83 1.81
N SER A 94 -3.40 17.98 2.39
CA SER A 94 -3.25 17.78 3.84
C SER A 94 -1.83 17.26 4.09
N PRO A 95 -0.90 18.10 4.57
CA PRO A 95 0.47 17.68 4.82
C PRO A 95 0.52 16.52 5.83
N PHE A 96 1.37 15.54 5.55
CA PHE A 96 1.63 14.38 6.38
C PHE A 96 3.07 13.89 6.21
N SER A 97 3.57 13.14 7.17
CA SER A 97 4.85 12.43 7.06
C SER A 97 4.61 10.93 6.89
N VAL A 98 5.59 10.25 6.32
CA VAL A 98 5.61 8.79 6.22
C VAL A 98 6.68 8.24 7.17
N HIS A 99 6.22 7.59 8.24
CA HIS A 99 7.04 6.87 9.19
C HIS A 99 7.27 5.45 8.69
N ALA A 100 8.52 5.02 8.51
CA ALA A 100 8.82 3.75 7.88
C ALA A 100 9.74 2.86 8.73
N ASP A 101 9.39 1.59 8.86
CA ASP A 101 10.18 0.57 9.55
C ASP A 101 11.33 0.07 8.67
N LEU A 102 12.56 0.35 9.04
CA LEU A 102 13.77 -0.06 8.33
C LEU A 102 14.29 -1.46 8.71
N SER A 103 13.65 -2.16 9.64
CA SER A 103 14.17 -3.42 10.20
C SER A 103 14.24 -4.56 9.19
N ALA A 104 13.37 -4.57 8.16
CA ALA A 104 13.38 -5.55 7.07
C ALA A 104 14.40 -5.24 5.96
N GLY A 105 15.09 -4.10 6.03
CA GLY A 105 16.05 -3.65 5.03
C GLY A 105 15.86 -2.17 4.70
N ALA A 106 16.83 -1.36 5.11
CA ALA A 106 16.74 0.10 5.00
C ALA A 106 16.67 0.59 3.54
N ALA A 107 17.41 -0.04 2.62
CA ALA A 107 17.40 0.32 1.20
C ALA A 107 16.03 0.00 0.58
N GLN A 108 15.54 -1.23 0.73
CA GLN A 108 14.28 -1.68 0.15
C GLN A 108 13.09 -0.88 0.68
N MET A 109 13.04 -0.59 1.99
CA MET A 109 11.97 0.22 2.56
C MET A 109 12.02 1.66 2.05
N ARG A 110 13.21 2.24 1.90
CA ARG A 110 13.39 3.58 1.35
C ARG A 110 12.95 3.64 -0.11
N ASP A 111 13.37 2.67 -0.93
CA ASP A 111 13.00 2.59 -2.34
C ASP A 111 11.47 2.41 -2.48
N SER A 112 10.87 1.51 -1.70
CA SER A 112 9.41 1.34 -1.65
C SER A 112 8.70 2.65 -1.27
N THR A 113 9.16 3.33 -0.22
CA THR A 113 8.58 4.61 0.19
C THR A 113 8.70 5.66 -0.91
N ARG A 114 9.87 5.80 -1.55
CA ARG A 114 10.09 6.79 -2.61
C ARG A 114 9.31 6.48 -3.88
N PHE A 115 9.15 5.21 -4.21
CA PHE A 115 8.30 4.80 -5.33
C PHE A 115 6.85 5.23 -5.12
N HIS A 116 6.30 5.01 -3.92
CA HIS A 116 4.89 5.24 -3.65
C HIS A 116 4.53 6.67 -3.26
N PHE A 117 5.45 7.39 -2.60
CA PHE A 117 5.18 8.73 -2.03
C PHE A 117 6.08 9.84 -2.60
N GLY A 118 7.05 9.49 -3.46
CA GLY A 118 7.98 10.46 -4.05
C GLY A 118 8.91 11.10 -3.01
N PHE A 119 9.46 12.26 -3.37
CA PHE A 119 10.41 12.99 -2.52
C PHE A 119 9.79 14.20 -1.81
N THR A 120 8.62 14.66 -2.25
CA THR A 120 7.90 15.79 -1.65
C THR A 120 7.36 15.45 -0.26
N VAL A 121 6.88 14.20 -0.08
CA VAL A 121 6.38 13.74 1.21
C VAL A 121 7.56 13.45 2.15
N PRO A 122 7.58 14.04 3.38
CA PRO A 122 8.62 13.78 4.37
C PRO A 122 8.69 12.30 4.74
N PHE A 123 9.92 11.80 4.85
CA PHE A 123 10.24 10.43 5.24
C PHE A 123 10.91 10.43 6.61
N VAL A 124 10.34 9.66 7.54
CA VAL A 124 10.85 9.50 8.91
C VAL A 124 11.19 8.03 9.14
N ALA A 125 12.46 7.75 9.39
CA ALA A 125 12.97 6.39 9.57
C ALA A 125 12.81 5.92 11.04
N HIS A 126 12.38 4.67 11.20
CA HIS A 126 12.29 3.99 12.49
C HIS A 126 12.95 2.61 12.42
N MET A 127 13.38 2.11 13.58
CA MET A 127 13.88 0.75 13.73
C MET A 127 12.82 -0.08 14.47
N GLY A 128 12.02 -0.82 13.69
CA GLY A 128 10.96 -1.69 14.19
C GLY A 128 9.55 -1.12 14.02
N ALA A 129 8.62 -2.02 13.71
CA ALA A 129 7.22 -1.70 13.45
C ALA A 129 6.52 -1.05 14.67
N SER A 130 6.90 -1.44 15.90
CA SER A 130 6.33 -0.86 17.13
C SER A 130 6.63 0.64 17.23
N ALA A 131 7.80 1.10 16.81
CA ALA A 131 8.15 2.52 16.79
C ALA A 131 7.33 3.30 15.75
N VAL A 132 7.05 2.68 14.60
CA VAL A 132 6.15 3.26 13.59
C VAL A 132 4.72 3.38 14.13
N VAL A 133 4.20 2.33 14.78
CA VAL A 133 2.87 2.34 15.39
C VAL A 133 2.76 3.46 16.44
N ALA A 134 3.76 3.61 17.30
CA ALA A 134 3.79 4.67 18.30
C ALA A 134 3.76 6.06 17.65
N ALA A 135 4.62 6.32 16.68
CA ALA A 135 4.67 7.61 15.98
C ALA A 135 3.35 7.97 15.29
N VAL A 136 2.72 7.01 14.60
CA VAL A 136 1.42 7.23 13.96
C VAL A 136 0.30 7.42 14.98
N SER A 137 0.36 6.76 16.13
CA SER A 137 -0.63 6.93 17.23
C SER A 137 -0.61 8.34 17.81
N GLU A 138 0.52 9.01 17.82
CA GLU A 138 0.71 10.37 18.33
C GLU A 138 0.37 11.45 17.30
N SER A 139 0.26 11.09 16.02
CA SER A 139 -0.01 12.01 14.92
C SER A 139 -1.50 12.11 14.60
N THR A 140 -1.90 13.17 13.86
CA THR A 140 -3.28 13.36 13.39
C THR A 140 -3.49 13.03 11.92
N GLY A 141 -2.42 12.77 11.16
CA GLY A 141 -2.55 12.56 9.71
C GLY A 141 -1.42 11.78 9.06
N ASP A 142 -0.35 11.48 9.81
CA ASP A 142 0.80 10.77 9.29
C ASP A 142 0.46 9.30 8.94
N LEU A 143 1.25 8.74 8.06
CA LEU A 143 1.14 7.35 7.64
C LEU A 143 2.32 6.54 8.17
N GLY A 144 2.05 5.29 8.53
CA GLY A 144 3.09 4.33 8.89
C GLY A 144 3.27 3.30 7.77
N LEU A 145 4.51 2.95 7.47
CA LEU A 145 4.85 1.83 6.59
C LEU A 145 5.56 0.75 7.38
N VAL A 146 4.98 -0.43 7.39
CA VAL A 146 5.58 -1.63 7.99
C VAL A 146 5.60 -2.75 6.95
N PRO A 147 6.60 -3.65 6.98
CA PRO A 147 6.62 -4.79 6.06
C PRO A 147 5.34 -5.62 6.12
N ALA A 148 4.79 -5.96 4.96
CA ALA A 148 3.62 -6.85 4.84
C ALA A 148 4.03 -8.33 4.78
N SER A 149 5.05 -8.69 5.56
CA SER A 149 5.60 -10.05 5.69
C SER A 149 6.22 -10.22 7.08
N ALA A 150 6.46 -11.46 7.46
CA ALA A 150 7.19 -11.76 8.69
C ALA A 150 8.60 -11.18 8.66
N VAL A 151 8.98 -10.45 9.72
CA VAL A 151 10.34 -9.95 9.93
C VAL A 151 10.89 -10.63 11.18
N PRO A 152 12.02 -11.35 11.09
CA PRO A 152 12.61 -12.01 12.25
C PRO A 152 12.85 -11.02 13.40
N GLY A 153 12.43 -11.39 14.61
CA GLY A 153 12.61 -10.55 15.79
C GLY A 153 11.67 -9.35 15.93
N ALA A 154 10.78 -9.10 14.99
CA ALA A 154 9.84 -7.97 15.07
C ALA A 154 8.75 -8.15 16.14
N GLY A 155 8.56 -9.36 16.67
CA GLY A 155 7.51 -9.65 17.62
C GLY A 155 6.10 -9.46 17.02
N ALA A 156 5.09 -9.47 17.88
CA ALA A 156 3.69 -9.29 17.50
C ALA A 156 3.28 -7.80 17.61
N TRP A 157 3.95 -6.93 16.88
CA TRP A 157 3.72 -5.47 16.88
C TRP A 157 2.26 -5.08 16.60
N TRP A 158 1.54 -5.91 15.83
CA TRP A 158 0.15 -5.69 15.45
C TRP A 158 -0.85 -5.80 16.61
N ASN A 159 -0.47 -6.40 17.72
CA ASN A 159 -1.32 -6.43 18.91
C ASN A 159 -1.64 -5.01 19.42
N ALA A 160 -0.76 -4.05 19.18
CA ALA A 160 -1.00 -2.64 19.51
C ALA A 160 -2.12 -2.01 18.67
N LEU A 161 -2.50 -2.63 17.54
CA LEU A 161 -3.58 -2.15 16.68
C LEU A 161 -4.97 -2.66 17.08
N GLU A 162 -5.08 -3.52 18.10
CA GLU A 162 -6.35 -4.13 18.50
C GLU A 162 -7.32 -3.11 19.13
N PHE A 163 -6.82 -2.05 19.76
CA PHE A 163 -7.63 -1.03 20.42
C PHE A 163 -8.34 -0.13 19.39
N ASP A 164 -9.58 0.29 19.67
CA ASP A 164 -10.37 1.15 18.77
C ASP A 164 -9.69 2.47 18.42
N SER A 165 -9.01 3.08 19.39
CA SER A 165 -8.27 4.35 19.22
C SER A 165 -6.92 4.19 18.52
N ALA A 166 -6.45 2.96 18.31
CA ALA A 166 -5.17 2.68 17.69
C ALA A 166 -5.22 2.87 16.17
N PRO A 167 -4.07 3.12 15.53
CA PRO A 167 -3.97 3.09 14.08
C PRO A 167 -4.48 1.76 13.52
N LYS A 168 -4.98 1.81 12.27
CA LYS A 168 -5.44 0.61 11.55
C LYS A 168 -4.66 0.45 10.26
N ILE A 169 -4.55 -0.78 9.78
CA ILE A 169 -4.05 -1.06 8.44
C ILE A 169 -5.13 -0.62 7.45
N ILE A 170 -4.79 0.29 6.53
CA ILE A 170 -5.72 0.87 5.56
C ILE A 170 -5.37 0.58 4.12
N ALA A 171 -4.16 0.11 3.85
CA ALA A 171 -3.71 -0.30 2.52
C ALA A 171 -2.59 -1.34 2.60
N ARG A 172 -2.41 -2.07 1.51
CA ARG A 172 -1.20 -2.83 1.17
C ARG A 172 -0.63 -2.27 -0.12
N LEU A 173 0.66 -2.01 -0.15
CA LEU A 173 1.38 -1.55 -1.33
C LEU A 173 2.41 -2.62 -1.75
N PRO A 174 2.70 -2.73 -3.05
CA PRO A 174 2.18 -1.95 -4.18
C PRO A 174 0.72 -2.28 -4.51
N PHE A 175 0.00 -1.33 -5.10
CA PHE A 175 -1.36 -1.57 -5.61
C PHE A 175 -1.37 -2.43 -6.87
N VAL A 176 -0.27 -2.42 -7.62
CA VAL A 176 -0.04 -3.26 -8.81
C VAL A 176 1.03 -4.28 -8.46
N GLU A 177 0.67 -5.54 -8.41
CA GLU A 177 1.55 -6.63 -8.02
C GLU A 177 2.12 -7.34 -9.25
N ARG A 178 3.44 -7.46 -9.31
CA ARG A 178 4.20 -8.21 -10.32
C ARG A 178 5.55 -8.64 -9.78
N ALA A 179 6.14 -9.68 -10.37
CA ALA A 179 7.35 -10.32 -9.87
C ALA A 179 8.59 -9.39 -9.83
N ASP A 180 8.68 -8.45 -10.76
CA ASP A 180 9.81 -7.53 -10.97
C ASP A 180 9.49 -6.09 -10.56
N HIS A 181 8.55 -5.90 -9.64
CA HIS A 181 8.15 -4.57 -9.20
C HIS A 181 9.32 -3.81 -8.55
N PRO A 182 9.61 -2.55 -8.96
CA PRO A 182 10.74 -1.76 -8.41
C PRO A 182 10.64 -1.52 -6.91
N ALA A 183 9.43 -1.36 -6.37
CA ALA A 183 9.18 -1.37 -4.93
C ALA A 183 9.01 -2.83 -4.45
N ALA A 184 10.09 -3.60 -4.45
CA ALA A 184 10.09 -5.04 -4.20
C ALA A 184 9.69 -5.45 -2.77
N LEU A 185 9.63 -4.51 -1.82
CA LEU A 185 9.18 -4.76 -0.45
C LEU A 185 7.69 -4.42 -0.32
N PRO A 186 6.79 -5.41 -0.22
CA PRO A 186 5.39 -5.15 0.11
C PRO A 186 5.26 -4.58 1.51
N VAL A 187 4.42 -3.55 1.67
CA VAL A 187 4.21 -2.88 2.94
C VAL A 187 2.74 -2.70 3.25
N PHE A 188 2.39 -2.77 4.53
CA PHE A 188 1.12 -2.25 5.04
C PHE A 188 1.25 -0.75 5.32
N VAL A 189 0.18 -0.03 5.02
CA VAL A 189 0.03 1.39 5.37
C VAL A 189 -0.85 1.48 6.61
N LEU A 190 -0.32 2.09 7.67
CA LEU A 190 -1.03 2.37 8.91
C LEU A 190 -1.52 3.81 8.91
N SER A 191 -2.72 4.04 9.44
CA SER A 191 -3.25 5.38 9.70
C SER A 191 -4.16 5.37 10.92
N ARG A 192 -4.15 6.47 11.66
CA ARG A 192 -5.08 6.69 12.76
C ARG A 192 -6.49 7.02 12.30
N ILE A 193 -6.63 7.53 11.10
CA ILE A 193 -7.93 7.89 10.52
C ILE A 193 -8.43 6.72 9.69
N ALA A 194 -9.42 6.02 10.20
CA ALA A 194 -10.00 4.86 9.53
C ALA A 194 -11.30 5.18 8.77
N GLY A 195 -12.20 5.94 9.26
CA GLY A 195 -13.47 6.36 8.66
C GLY A 195 -13.85 5.73 7.32
N ASP A 196 -14.48 6.46 6.43
CA ASP A 196 -14.91 6.06 5.07
C ASP A 196 -13.76 5.68 4.10
N VAL A 197 -12.53 5.64 4.62
CA VAL A 197 -11.32 5.33 3.84
C VAL A 197 -11.09 3.83 3.69
N MET A 198 -11.71 3.00 4.53
CA MET A 198 -11.45 1.56 4.57
C MET A 198 -12.13 0.81 3.43
N VAL A 199 -11.33 0.06 2.69
CA VAL A 199 -11.78 -0.93 1.69
C VAL A 199 -11.82 -2.29 2.36
N THR A 200 -12.90 -3.02 2.19
CA THR A 200 -13.13 -4.31 2.86
C THR A 200 -12.97 -5.51 1.93
N GLU A 201 -12.12 -5.40 0.90
CA GLU A 201 -11.86 -6.53 0.01
C GLU A 201 -10.96 -7.60 0.64
N VAL A 202 -10.03 -7.16 1.48
CA VAL A 202 -9.19 -8.05 2.29
C VAL A 202 -9.17 -7.51 3.70
N GLU A 203 -9.55 -8.32 4.67
CA GLU A 203 -9.53 -7.95 6.08
C GLU A 203 -8.26 -8.45 6.76
N ILE A 204 -7.70 -7.62 7.64
CA ILE A 204 -6.51 -7.98 8.43
C ILE A 204 -6.92 -8.15 9.88
N TRP A 205 -6.55 -9.31 10.43
CA TRP A 205 -6.90 -9.71 11.78
C TRP A 205 -5.67 -10.05 12.60
N SER A 206 -5.68 -9.62 13.86
CA SER A 206 -4.82 -10.12 14.92
C SER A 206 -5.51 -11.28 15.59
N MET A 207 -4.81 -12.40 15.78
CA MET A 207 -5.38 -13.59 16.39
C MET A 207 -4.38 -14.23 17.37
N ARG A 208 -4.82 -14.54 18.58
CA ARG A 208 -4.02 -15.34 19.54
C ARG A 208 -4.54 -16.76 19.58
N VAL A 209 -3.66 -17.72 19.29
CA VAL A 209 -4.00 -19.12 19.12
C VAL A 209 -3.15 -19.98 20.05
N ALA A 210 -3.77 -20.74 20.94
CA ALA A 210 -3.10 -21.80 21.71
C ALA A 210 -3.10 -23.10 20.92
N GLY A 211 -2.04 -23.92 21.06
CA GLY A 211 -1.90 -25.16 20.31
C GLY A 211 -1.58 -24.96 18.83
N TRP A 212 -0.95 -23.84 18.47
CA TRP A 212 -0.51 -23.57 17.11
C TRP A 212 0.49 -24.65 16.65
N SER A 213 0.21 -25.28 15.53
CA SER A 213 0.97 -26.41 15.00
C SER A 213 0.99 -26.38 13.47
N ALA A 214 1.77 -27.26 12.85
CA ALA A 214 1.75 -27.43 11.41
C ALA A 214 0.37 -27.87 10.89
N ALA A 215 -0.39 -28.65 11.66
CA ALA A 215 -1.77 -29.03 11.32
C ALA A 215 -2.68 -27.81 11.30
N ALA A 216 -2.62 -26.94 12.32
CA ALA A 216 -3.37 -25.69 12.39
C ALA A 216 -3.00 -24.73 11.23
N ALA A 217 -1.70 -24.59 10.92
CA ALA A 217 -1.25 -23.79 9.80
C ALA A 217 -1.78 -24.32 8.45
N ASN A 218 -1.80 -25.62 8.25
CA ASN A 218 -2.34 -26.23 7.04
C ASN A 218 -3.86 -26.07 6.93
N ALA A 219 -4.59 -26.14 8.05
CA ALA A 219 -6.03 -25.90 8.08
C ALA A 219 -6.40 -24.46 7.73
N LEU A 220 -5.56 -23.48 8.10
CA LEU A 220 -5.78 -22.08 7.74
C LEU A 220 -5.51 -21.77 6.28
N ARG A 221 -4.57 -22.43 5.64
CA ARG A 221 -4.07 -22.09 4.29
C ARG A 221 -5.15 -21.89 3.21
N PRO A 222 -6.26 -22.68 3.16
CA PRO A 222 -7.32 -22.44 2.19
C PRO A 222 -8.25 -21.27 2.54
N LEU A 223 -8.22 -20.78 3.79
CA LEU A 223 -9.17 -19.79 4.33
C LEU A 223 -8.55 -18.39 4.50
N ALA A 224 -7.26 -18.33 4.82
CA ALA A 224 -6.54 -17.09 5.09
C ALA A 224 -5.05 -17.24 4.83
N GLU A 225 -4.40 -16.11 4.49
CA GLU A 225 -2.94 -16.02 4.45
C GLU A 225 -2.42 -15.70 5.85
N VAL A 226 -1.50 -16.50 6.37
CA VAL A 226 -0.75 -16.16 7.58
C VAL A 226 0.41 -15.26 7.19
N VAL A 227 0.26 -13.96 7.41
CA VAL A 227 1.26 -12.95 7.08
C VAL A 227 2.46 -13.02 8.02
N ALA A 228 2.21 -13.19 9.30
CA ALA A 228 3.25 -13.35 10.31
C ALA A 228 2.76 -14.21 11.47
N ALA A 229 3.66 -15.05 11.96
CA ALA A 229 3.51 -15.86 13.16
C ALA A 229 4.87 -15.89 13.85
N PRO A 230 5.18 -14.94 14.76
CA PRO A 230 6.42 -14.94 15.51
C PRO A 230 6.52 -16.18 16.40
N ASP A 231 7.73 -16.52 16.80
CA ASP A 231 8.00 -17.71 17.60
C ASP A 231 7.04 -17.85 18.79
N GLN A 232 6.62 -19.08 19.03
CA GLN A 232 5.61 -19.39 20.04
C GLN A 232 6.06 -18.94 21.44
N ALA A 233 5.25 -18.10 22.06
CA ALA A 233 5.36 -17.86 23.49
C ALA A 233 4.70 -19.03 24.26
N PHE A 234 4.98 -19.15 25.57
CA PHE A 234 4.46 -20.24 26.42
C PHE A 234 2.92 -20.36 26.42
N ASP A 235 2.21 -19.29 26.05
CA ASP A 235 0.74 -19.18 26.03
C ASP A 235 0.12 -19.16 24.64
N GLY A 236 0.88 -19.46 23.58
CA GLY A 236 0.38 -19.60 22.22
C GLY A 236 1.09 -18.76 21.18
N ALA A 237 0.59 -18.79 19.95
CA ALA A 237 1.07 -17.98 18.83
C ALA A 237 0.23 -16.73 18.65
N ALA A 238 0.88 -15.58 18.43
CA ALA A 238 0.23 -14.40 17.91
C ALA A 238 0.31 -14.42 16.39
N LEU A 239 -0.83 -14.42 15.72
CA LEU A 239 -0.91 -14.46 14.26
C LEU A 239 -1.39 -13.12 13.71
N LEU A 240 -0.76 -12.70 12.62
CA LEU A 240 -1.29 -11.69 11.73
C LEU A 240 -1.82 -12.42 10.49
N ILE A 241 -3.12 -12.35 10.25
CA ILE A 241 -3.76 -13.05 9.14
C ILE A 241 -4.48 -12.10 8.21
N SER A 242 -4.47 -12.44 6.93
CA SER A 242 -5.15 -11.74 5.84
C SER A 242 -6.29 -12.62 5.33
N VAL A 243 -7.51 -12.13 5.46
CA VAL A 243 -8.74 -12.84 5.11
C VAL A 243 -9.34 -12.22 3.86
N PRO A 244 -9.45 -12.96 2.75
CA PRO A 244 -10.00 -12.43 1.51
C PRO A 244 -11.50 -12.16 1.62
N GLN A 245 -12.03 -11.34 0.72
CA GLN A 245 -13.46 -11.06 0.62
C GLN A 245 -14.29 -12.33 0.57
N GLY A 246 -15.31 -12.39 1.41
CA GLY A 246 -16.17 -13.58 1.56
C GLY A 246 -15.61 -14.64 2.52
N GLY A 247 -14.41 -14.45 3.05
CA GLY A 247 -13.88 -15.28 4.14
C GLY A 247 -14.63 -15.06 5.46
N SER A 248 -14.64 -16.08 6.32
CA SER A 248 -15.36 -16.05 7.60
C SER A 248 -14.41 -16.35 8.76
N ILE A 249 -14.35 -15.47 9.73
CA ILE A 249 -13.60 -15.69 10.97
C ILE A 249 -14.18 -16.88 11.74
N ALA A 250 -15.47 -17.13 11.66
CA ALA A 250 -16.08 -18.33 12.26
C ALA A 250 -15.54 -19.62 11.63
N ALA A 251 -15.50 -19.69 10.29
CA ALA A 251 -14.94 -20.84 9.58
C ALA A 251 -13.44 -21.05 9.88
N ILE A 252 -12.69 -19.97 10.02
CA ILE A 252 -11.27 -20.00 10.43
C ILE A 252 -11.13 -20.55 11.84
N THR A 253 -11.99 -20.10 12.76
CA THR A 253 -12.00 -20.57 14.16
C THR A 253 -12.35 -22.07 14.24
N ASP A 254 -13.37 -22.50 13.51
CA ASP A 254 -13.79 -23.90 13.45
C ASP A 254 -12.68 -24.81 12.90
N ALA A 255 -12.03 -24.39 11.80
CA ALA A 255 -10.90 -25.13 11.21
C ALA A 255 -9.71 -25.25 12.18
N LEU A 256 -9.43 -24.21 12.97
CA LEU A 256 -8.39 -24.25 14.00
C LEU A 256 -8.74 -25.22 15.13
N ILE A 257 -10.00 -25.25 15.59
CA ILE A 257 -10.48 -26.13 16.62
C ILE A 257 -10.39 -27.59 16.15
N GLU A 258 -10.83 -27.88 14.92
CA GLU A 258 -10.72 -29.21 14.32
C GLU A 258 -9.26 -29.68 14.19
N ALA A 259 -8.33 -28.77 13.98
CA ALA A 259 -6.89 -29.02 13.94
C ALA A 259 -6.23 -29.11 15.34
N GLY A 260 -7.01 -29.08 16.44
CA GLY A 260 -6.53 -29.19 17.81
C GLY A 260 -5.97 -27.89 18.41
N ALA A 261 -6.23 -26.75 17.79
CA ALA A 261 -5.87 -25.42 18.29
C ALA A 261 -7.08 -24.74 18.94
N SER A 262 -6.87 -23.63 19.66
CA SER A 262 -7.95 -22.82 20.21
C SER A 262 -7.67 -21.32 20.08
N VAL A 263 -8.65 -20.56 19.61
CA VAL A 263 -8.56 -19.10 19.49
C VAL A 263 -8.83 -18.48 20.86
N ARG A 264 -7.87 -17.75 21.39
CA ARG A 264 -7.93 -17.04 22.69
C ARG A 264 -8.43 -15.61 22.55
N ALA A 265 -8.05 -14.95 21.46
CA ALA A 265 -8.49 -13.61 21.13
C ALA A 265 -8.44 -13.41 19.62
N CYS A 266 -9.32 -12.57 19.10
CA CYS A 266 -9.37 -12.19 17.70
C CYS A 266 -9.86 -10.75 17.60
N ALA A 267 -9.15 -9.93 16.84
CA ALA A 267 -9.52 -8.53 16.60
C ALA A 267 -9.23 -8.12 15.16
N ARG A 268 -10.18 -7.44 14.52
CA ARG A 268 -9.95 -6.83 13.23
C ARG A 268 -9.11 -5.57 13.41
N ILE A 269 -7.96 -5.53 12.76
CA ILE A 269 -6.99 -4.44 12.88
C ILE A 269 -6.84 -3.61 11.60
N GLY A 270 -7.61 -3.92 10.57
CA GLY A 270 -7.64 -3.15 9.35
C GLY A 270 -8.20 -3.90 8.16
N SER A 271 -8.07 -3.30 7.00
CA SER A 271 -8.42 -3.89 5.71
C SER A 271 -7.76 -3.13 4.56
N HIS A 272 -7.73 -3.73 3.39
CA HIS A 272 -7.20 -3.08 2.18
C HIS A 272 -7.87 -3.59 0.90
N ALA A 273 -7.64 -2.87 -0.21
CA ALA A 273 -8.01 -3.34 -1.54
C ALA A 273 -7.12 -4.51 -1.97
N THR A 274 -7.66 -5.41 -2.76
CA THR A 274 -6.88 -6.44 -3.44
C THR A 274 -5.90 -5.79 -4.43
N SER A 275 -4.62 -6.18 -4.38
CA SER A 275 -3.64 -5.71 -5.36
C SER A 275 -4.00 -6.21 -6.76
N TYR A 276 -3.88 -5.35 -7.75
CA TYR A 276 -4.09 -5.72 -9.15
C TYR A 276 -2.88 -6.51 -9.66
N ARG A 277 -3.10 -7.76 -10.02
CA ARG A 277 -2.02 -8.64 -10.51
C ARG A 277 -1.85 -8.51 -12.02
N VAL A 278 -0.64 -8.15 -12.44
CA VAL A 278 -0.25 -8.18 -13.84
C VAL A 278 0.37 -9.54 -14.13
N ALA A 279 -0.20 -10.26 -15.08
CA ALA A 279 0.41 -11.51 -15.57
C ALA A 279 1.78 -11.19 -16.16
N THR A 280 2.80 -11.94 -15.77
CA THR A 280 4.09 -11.90 -16.47
C THR A 280 3.88 -12.47 -17.86
N PRO A 281 4.37 -11.80 -18.93
CA PRO A 281 4.26 -12.27 -20.30
C PRO A 281 4.97 -13.59 -20.55
#